data_8c05b7908de5b3e2850af142a10df626
#
_entry.id   8c05b7908de5b3e2850af142a10df626
#
_cell.length_a   1.000
_cell.length_b   1.000
_cell.length_c   1.000
_cell.angle_alpha   90.00
_cell.angle_beta   90.00
_cell.angle_gamma   90.00
#
_symmetry.space_group_name_H-M   'P 1'
#
loop_
_entity.id
_entity.type
_entity.pdbx_description
1 polymer ?
#
loop_
_entity_poly.entity_id
_entity_poly.type
_entity_poly.pdbx_seq_one_letter_code
_entity_poly.pdbx_strand_id
1 'polypeptide(L)'
;YKANWNNPQEKLSNFSRQGVKTICITEPFFTSNTVNYEPLRQKGYFADEDVADMGWLGANKVGLIDATNPEAMDWMWQFYKARTEEGVGGWWLDLGEPERHDGDSHHKGGTVEQVHNEFGNLWIERVYRGLKEDFPNVRPFLMPRAGTSGMQRYSVFPWTGDIKRSWAGLQAQVPALVSAGMSGIGYMGSDVGGFSVENNYTDPSLYLRWIEMAVFSPMMRTHSTYLPEPYNNCYASVLSDVRDYINMRYSYLPYTYTLAYENATKGTPLARPVNFYDTDNSTLRNSIDEYLWGRDILDAPVLDNSSSRKITFPSGKWVDLNDLTKTYNGGTTTDYSAPLETLPHFGRKGSFIARFSQPTFTNTNGIDNSRLSVTYLMDDNNQTVTSTLFDDDHQSTTSLTNGAYTITRFEGSGSASGHTISVTNEGQGYAGMPSSRVYTFTVPGYTNNINHVEQNVAAQTSSLAEVSSKAEFDAADKGVYYLSPDNTLYLKAEVRSDDRQTSLLIASSATGIEDISSNNSALTLEYSPATSLFSYAIPGSWSDGTLSIYNVSGTQTAHFTGLTADGTIHQVPSTDGLSKGIYIANISATDTKGARAEMNIKIVIQ
;
A
#
# COMPACT_ATOMS: atom_id res chain seq x y z
N TYR A 1 -18.26 34.10 -9.38
CA TYR A 1 -17.32 33.54 -10.38
C TYR A 1 -16.88 34.61 -11.37
N LYS A 2 -15.60 34.54 -11.83
CA LYS A 2 -15.10 35.38 -12.92
C LYS A 2 -15.74 35.01 -14.26
N ALA A 3 -15.68 35.89 -15.25
CA ALA A 3 -16.35 35.72 -16.54
C ALA A 3 -16.02 34.39 -17.28
N ASN A 4 -14.80 33.87 -17.13
CA ASN A 4 -14.38 32.58 -17.70
C ASN A 4 -14.87 31.34 -16.92
N TRP A 5 -15.54 31.53 -15.77
CA TRP A 5 -16.24 30.53 -14.99
C TRP A 5 -17.76 30.65 -15.08
N ASN A 6 -18.28 31.08 -16.24
CA ASN A 6 -19.69 30.96 -16.54
C ASN A 6 -20.08 29.47 -16.54
N ASN A 7 -21.23 29.12 -15.97
CA ASN A 7 -21.70 27.75 -15.82
C ASN A 7 -20.73 26.83 -15.05
N PRO A 8 -20.38 27.16 -13.79
CA PRO A 8 -19.37 26.43 -13.01
C PRO A 8 -19.77 24.98 -12.78
N GLN A 9 -21.04 24.68 -12.54
CA GLN A 9 -21.55 23.34 -12.32
C GLN A 9 -21.26 22.38 -13.49
N GLU A 10 -21.44 22.84 -14.72
CA GLU A 10 -21.10 22.04 -15.91
C GLU A 10 -19.61 21.78 -16.02
N LYS A 11 -18.77 22.80 -15.76
CA LYS A 11 -17.31 22.66 -15.79
C LYS A 11 -16.80 21.69 -14.74
N LEU A 12 -17.27 21.84 -13.51
CA LEU A 12 -16.92 20.94 -12.40
C LEU A 12 -17.36 19.50 -12.68
N SER A 13 -18.57 19.32 -13.21
CA SER A 13 -19.08 18.02 -13.66
C SER A 13 -18.22 17.42 -14.78
N ASN A 14 -17.77 18.23 -15.74
CA ASN A 14 -16.90 17.78 -16.83
C ASN A 14 -15.53 17.28 -16.30
N PHE A 15 -14.91 18.01 -15.37
CA PHE A 15 -13.68 17.56 -14.73
C PHE A 15 -13.90 16.27 -13.94
N SER A 16 -14.97 16.19 -13.16
CA SER A 16 -15.29 14.98 -12.37
C SER A 16 -15.48 13.75 -13.26
N ARG A 17 -16.14 13.87 -14.42
CA ARG A 17 -16.28 12.77 -15.40
C ARG A 17 -14.93 12.30 -15.98
N GLN A 18 -13.95 13.19 -16.03
CA GLN A 18 -12.58 12.86 -16.46
C GLN A 18 -11.70 12.33 -15.31
N GLY A 19 -12.28 12.08 -14.12
CA GLY A 19 -11.55 11.61 -12.95
C GLY A 19 -10.79 12.71 -12.21
N VAL A 20 -11.08 14.00 -12.46
CA VAL A 20 -10.44 15.14 -11.81
C VAL A 20 -11.41 15.80 -10.85
N LYS A 21 -11.08 15.82 -9.57
CA LYS A 21 -11.83 16.58 -8.55
C LYS A 21 -11.25 17.98 -8.42
N THR A 22 -12.12 18.97 -8.36
CA THR A 22 -11.72 20.38 -8.20
C THR A 22 -11.69 20.74 -6.73
N ILE A 23 -10.56 21.23 -6.26
CA ILE A 23 -10.37 21.75 -4.91
C ILE A 23 -10.35 23.28 -4.99
N CYS A 24 -11.20 23.95 -4.20
CA CYS A 24 -11.23 25.41 -4.18
C CYS A 24 -10.48 25.96 -2.97
N ILE A 25 -9.65 26.97 -3.21
CA ILE A 25 -8.98 27.74 -2.15
C ILE A 25 -9.97 28.72 -1.52
N THR A 26 -9.87 28.87 -0.21
CA THR A 26 -10.59 29.86 0.59
C THR A 26 -9.69 30.39 1.69
N GLU A 27 -9.98 31.58 2.14
CA GLU A 27 -9.25 32.30 3.19
C GLU A 27 -10.24 32.80 4.25
N PRO A 28 -9.83 33.04 5.49
CA PRO A 28 -10.71 33.60 6.53
C PRO A 28 -10.86 35.11 6.42
N PHE A 29 -10.30 35.72 5.37
CA PHE A 29 -10.28 37.15 5.12
C PHE A 29 -11.30 37.55 4.06
N PHE A 30 -12.00 38.65 4.30
CA PHE A 30 -13.00 39.20 3.40
C PHE A 30 -12.64 40.62 3.00
N THR A 31 -12.50 40.87 1.71
CA THR A 31 -12.13 42.17 1.18
C THR A 31 -13.34 43.07 0.98
N SER A 32 -13.23 44.36 1.27
CA SER A 32 -14.31 45.35 1.23
C SER A 32 -14.91 45.56 -0.18
N ASN A 33 -14.25 45.09 -1.24
CA ASN A 33 -14.76 45.10 -2.61
C ASN A 33 -15.61 43.86 -2.95
N THR A 34 -15.85 42.95 -1.98
CA THR A 34 -16.73 41.79 -2.17
C THR A 34 -18.12 42.01 -1.60
N VAL A 35 -19.10 41.29 -2.17
CA VAL A 35 -20.49 41.36 -1.72
C VAL A 35 -20.72 40.83 -0.30
N ASN A 36 -19.79 40.09 0.24
CA ASN A 36 -19.91 39.44 1.54
C ASN A 36 -19.38 40.28 2.69
N TYR A 37 -18.52 41.27 2.44
CA TYR A 37 -17.89 42.09 3.49
C TYR A 37 -18.92 42.87 4.32
N GLU A 38 -19.76 43.65 3.68
CA GLU A 38 -20.72 44.51 4.38
C GLU A 38 -21.79 43.73 5.18
N PRO A 39 -22.37 42.64 4.67
CA PRO A 39 -23.22 41.75 5.45
C PRO A 39 -22.54 41.17 6.72
N LEU A 40 -21.27 40.75 6.63
CA LEU A 40 -20.49 40.25 7.77
C LEU A 40 -20.27 41.36 8.81
N ARG A 41 -19.85 42.54 8.33
CA ARG A 41 -19.62 43.72 9.19
C ARG A 41 -20.89 44.12 9.96
N GLN A 42 -22.04 44.24 9.29
CA GLN A 42 -23.32 44.62 9.90
C GLN A 42 -23.80 43.61 10.96
N LYS A 43 -23.44 42.36 10.81
CA LYS A 43 -23.76 41.29 11.77
C LYS A 43 -22.78 41.22 12.95
N GLY A 44 -21.67 41.96 12.89
CA GLY A 44 -20.60 41.83 13.89
C GLY A 44 -19.91 40.47 13.86
N TYR A 45 -19.70 39.90 12.64
CA TYR A 45 -19.09 38.58 12.44
C TYR A 45 -17.60 38.66 12.20
N PHE A 46 -17.01 39.83 12.10
CA PHE A 46 -15.58 40.02 12.09
C PHE A 46 -14.99 40.08 13.48
N ALA A 47 -13.85 39.43 13.67
CA ALA A 47 -12.95 39.68 14.79
C ALA A 47 -12.20 41.01 14.62
N ASP A 48 -11.92 41.36 13.35
CA ASP A 48 -11.33 42.62 12.91
C ASP A 48 -11.95 43.03 11.58
N GLU A 49 -12.38 44.30 11.49
CA GLU A 49 -13.00 44.85 10.28
C GLU A 49 -11.97 45.38 9.25
N ASP A 50 -10.73 45.64 9.67
CA ASP A 50 -9.70 46.28 8.85
C ASP A 50 -8.29 45.84 9.27
N VAL A 51 -7.98 44.57 9.08
CA VAL A 51 -6.71 43.94 9.41
C VAL A 51 -5.54 44.66 8.72
N ALA A 52 -4.51 45.01 9.50
CA ALA A 52 -3.36 45.73 8.99
C ALA A 52 -2.54 44.88 7.98
N ASP A 53 -1.81 45.54 7.07
CA ASP A 53 -0.87 44.95 6.12
C ASP A 53 -1.45 43.90 5.16
N MET A 54 -2.78 43.87 4.97
CA MET A 54 -3.46 42.96 4.05
C MET A 54 -3.81 43.59 2.69
N GLY A 55 -3.27 44.77 2.38
CA GLY A 55 -3.52 45.50 1.13
C GLY A 55 -3.14 44.74 -0.17
N TRP A 56 -2.29 43.74 -0.06
CA TRP A 56 -1.92 42.85 -1.17
C TRP A 56 -3.12 42.01 -1.68
N LEU A 57 -4.21 41.86 -0.90
CA LEU A 57 -5.47 41.30 -1.36
C LEU A 57 -6.25 42.24 -2.31
N GLY A 58 -5.75 43.43 -2.57
CA GLY A 58 -6.30 44.36 -3.56
C GLY A 58 -7.56 45.11 -3.14
N ALA A 59 -7.76 45.35 -1.84
CA ALA A 59 -8.86 46.10 -1.29
C ALA A 59 -8.40 47.15 -0.27
N ASN A 60 -9.27 48.17 -0.03
CA ASN A 60 -9.00 49.23 0.93
C ASN A 60 -9.15 48.78 2.39
N LYS A 61 -10.00 47.77 2.62
CA LYS A 61 -10.22 47.14 3.91
C LYS A 61 -10.34 45.64 3.76
N VAL A 62 -9.83 44.92 4.74
CA VAL A 62 -9.87 43.46 4.82
C VAL A 62 -10.34 43.05 6.21
N GLY A 63 -11.49 42.39 6.31
CA GLY A 63 -12.00 41.89 7.60
C GLY A 63 -11.59 40.44 7.83
N LEU A 64 -11.18 40.11 9.04
CA LEU A 64 -10.95 38.74 9.53
C LEU A 64 -12.25 38.22 10.18
N ILE A 65 -12.78 37.09 9.69
CA ILE A 65 -13.95 36.46 10.32
C ILE A 65 -13.60 35.96 11.74
N ASP A 66 -14.56 36.02 12.65
CA ASP A 66 -14.38 35.45 13.99
C ASP A 66 -14.69 33.94 13.98
N ALA A 67 -13.65 33.09 13.90
CA ALA A 67 -13.80 31.65 13.95
C ALA A 67 -14.35 31.12 15.29
N THR A 68 -14.29 31.91 16.34
CA THR A 68 -14.86 31.56 17.66
C THR A 68 -16.34 31.87 17.78
N ASN A 69 -16.90 32.58 16.80
CA ASN A 69 -18.34 32.92 16.75
C ASN A 69 -19.11 31.87 15.92
N PRO A 70 -19.89 30.98 16.55
CA PRO A 70 -20.64 29.94 15.83
C PRO A 70 -21.56 30.49 14.73
N GLU A 71 -22.19 31.65 14.97
CA GLU A 71 -23.11 32.26 14.00
C GLU A 71 -22.36 32.77 12.76
N ALA A 72 -21.15 33.31 12.94
CA ALA A 72 -20.29 33.73 11.85
C ALA A 72 -19.83 32.51 11.00
N MET A 73 -19.44 31.45 11.68
CA MET A 73 -19.00 30.21 11.02
C MET A 73 -20.15 29.46 10.34
N ASP A 74 -21.36 29.48 10.90
CA ASP A 74 -22.56 28.95 10.25
C ASP A 74 -22.96 29.77 9.01
N TRP A 75 -22.80 31.07 9.08
CA TRP A 75 -23.00 31.95 7.91
C TRP A 75 -21.97 31.65 6.82
N MET A 76 -20.72 31.48 7.18
CA MET A 76 -19.65 31.12 6.24
C MET A 76 -19.91 29.75 5.59
N TRP A 77 -20.37 28.77 6.36
CA TRP A 77 -20.67 27.42 5.86
C TRP A 77 -21.65 27.42 4.68
N GLN A 78 -22.64 28.34 4.63
CA GLN A 78 -23.62 28.40 3.53
C GLN A 78 -22.94 28.57 2.16
N PHE A 79 -21.79 29.24 2.09
CA PHE A 79 -21.04 29.41 0.85
C PHE A 79 -20.26 28.16 0.46
N TYR A 80 -19.69 27.46 1.44
CA TYR A 80 -19.07 26.15 1.20
C TYR A 80 -20.11 25.14 0.70
N LYS A 81 -21.25 25.06 1.37
CA LYS A 81 -22.35 24.17 1.00
C LYS A 81 -22.80 24.42 -0.43
N ALA A 82 -23.12 25.65 -0.79
CA ALA A 82 -23.56 26.01 -2.13
C ALA A 82 -22.54 25.67 -3.23
N ARG A 83 -21.24 25.82 -2.96
CA ARG A 83 -20.18 25.45 -3.92
C ARG A 83 -19.96 23.95 -4.00
N THR A 84 -20.09 23.24 -2.88
CA THR A 84 -20.05 21.77 -2.85
C THR A 84 -21.23 21.18 -3.64
N GLU A 85 -22.44 21.75 -3.52
CA GLU A 85 -23.61 21.38 -4.34
C GLU A 85 -23.38 21.60 -5.84
N GLU A 86 -22.57 22.58 -6.23
CA GLU A 86 -22.17 22.79 -7.62
C GLU A 86 -21.11 21.80 -8.13
N GLY A 87 -20.48 21.01 -7.25
CA GLY A 87 -19.51 19.98 -7.61
C GLY A 87 -18.07 20.23 -7.16
N VAL A 88 -17.83 21.17 -6.24
CA VAL A 88 -16.51 21.31 -5.59
C VAL A 88 -16.22 20.06 -4.77
N GLY A 89 -15.09 19.40 -5.05
CA GLY A 89 -14.73 18.10 -4.49
C GLY A 89 -13.92 18.15 -3.17
N GLY A 90 -13.51 19.35 -2.74
CA GLY A 90 -12.75 19.55 -1.51
C GLY A 90 -12.36 21.02 -1.31
N TRP A 91 -11.77 21.31 -0.18
CA TRP A 91 -11.49 22.67 0.26
C TRP A 91 -10.02 22.85 0.67
N TRP A 92 -9.39 23.88 0.13
CA TRP A 92 -8.10 24.39 0.53
C TRP A 92 -8.33 25.59 1.46
N LEU A 93 -7.92 25.43 2.73
CA LEU A 93 -8.11 26.43 3.78
C LEU A 93 -6.77 27.13 4.04
N ASP A 94 -6.53 28.19 3.29
CA ASP A 94 -5.28 28.94 3.31
C ASP A 94 -5.36 30.13 4.29
N LEU A 95 -4.22 30.64 4.73
CA LEU A 95 -4.07 31.78 5.64
C LEU A 95 -4.76 31.60 7.02
N GLY A 96 -4.90 30.36 7.48
CA GLY A 96 -5.69 30.01 8.68
C GLY A 96 -4.93 30.05 10.00
N GLU A 97 -3.75 30.67 10.07
CA GLU A 97 -3.00 30.91 11.31
C GLU A 97 -3.76 31.81 12.31
N PRO A 98 -4.47 32.90 11.94
CA PRO A 98 -4.54 33.62 10.66
C PRO A 98 -3.24 34.35 10.28
N GLU A 99 -3.03 34.58 8.97
CA GLU A 99 -1.83 35.24 8.38
C GLU A 99 -1.50 36.58 9.07
N ARG A 100 -2.54 37.32 9.40
CA ARG A 100 -2.49 38.51 10.24
C ARG A 100 -3.54 38.41 11.36
N HIS A 101 -3.10 38.63 12.56
CA HIS A 101 -3.93 38.56 13.74
C HIS A 101 -3.54 39.71 14.70
N ASP A 102 -4.10 40.88 14.45
CA ASP A 102 -3.74 42.09 15.19
C ASP A 102 -4.16 41.99 16.66
N GLY A 103 -3.35 42.51 17.55
CA GLY A 103 -3.53 42.35 19.00
C GLY A 103 -4.79 43.03 19.57
N ASP A 104 -5.43 43.89 18.77
CA ASP A 104 -6.70 44.55 19.08
C ASP A 104 -7.92 43.88 18.39
N SER A 105 -7.73 42.76 17.72
CA SER A 105 -8.84 41.95 17.20
C SER A 105 -9.72 41.43 18.34
N HIS A 106 -11.04 41.44 18.13
CA HIS A 106 -12.03 41.11 19.16
C HIS A 106 -12.77 39.83 18.82
N HIS A 107 -12.39 38.73 19.44
CA HIS A 107 -13.07 37.44 19.28
C HIS A 107 -14.13 37.23 20.35
N LYS A 108 -15.26 36.62 19.96
CA LYS A 108 -16.33 36.23 20.90
C LYS A 108 -15.82 35.24 21.97
N GLY A 109 -14.85 34.38 21.60
CA GLY A 109 -14.30 33.33 22.44
C GLY A 109 -13.14 33.73 23.34
N GLY A 110 -12.57 34.95 23.20
CA GLY A 110 -11.45 35.39 24.02
C GLY A 110 -10.55 36.44 23.37
N THR A 111 -9.39 36.69 23.98
CA THR A 111 -8.38 37.58 23.41
C THR A 111 -7.63 36.88 22.27
N VAL A 112 -6.86 37.65 21.48
CA VAL A 112 -6.00 37.10 20.41
C VAL A 112 -5.08 36.00 20.94
N GLU A 113 -4.40 36.22 22.06
CA GLU A 113 -3.47 35.27 22.67
C GLU A 113 -4.17 33.98 23.12
N GLN A 114 -5.45 34.04 23.46
CA GLN A 114 -6.23 32.85 23.84
C GLN A 114 -6.68 32.03 22.64
N VAL A 115 -7.01 32.68 21.53
CA VAL A 115 -7.66 32.02 20.38
C VAL A 115 -6.72 31.75 19.19
N HIS A 116 -5.58 32.43 19.11
CA HIS A 116 -4.69 32.37 17.95
C HIS A 116 -4.36 30.92 17.51
N ASN A 117 -3.88 30.10 18.44
CA ASN A 117 -3.48 28.73 18.12
C ASN A 117 -4.66 27.78 17.84
N GLU A 118 -5.89 28.16 18.20
CA GLU A 118 -7.10 27.37 17.97
C GLU A 118 -7.85 27.80 16.72
N PHE A 119 -7.58 28.98 16.20
CA PHE A 119 -8.32 29.59 15.09
C PHE A 119 -8.44 28.65 13.89
N GLY A 120 -7.32 28.10 13.41
CA GLY A 120 -7.28 27.16 12.30
C GLY A 120 -8.12 25.90 12.57
N ASN A 121 -8.03 25.33 13.76
CA ASN A 121 -8.81 24.16 14.15
C ASN A 121 -10.31 24.44 14.17
N LEU A 122 -10.75 25.58 14.66
CA LEU A 122 -12.16 25.97 14.71
C LEU A 122 -12.75 26.13 13.29
N TRP A 123 -11.99 26.74 12.40
CA TRP A 123 -12.38 26.86 11.00
C TRP A 123 -12.46 25.50 10.30
N ILE A 124 -11.41 24.67 10.41
CA ILE A 124 -11.37 23.31 9.89
C ILE A 124 -12.57 22.49 10.39
N GLU A 125 -12.81 22.53 11.71
CA GLU A 125 -13.91 21.82 12.35
C GLU A 125 -15.26 22.17 11.74
N ARG A 126 -15.55 23.48 11.58
CA ARG A 126 -16.85 23.91 11.03
C ARG A 126 -17.06 23.40 9.61
N VAL A 127 -16.04 23.51 8.75
CA VAL A 127 -16.14 23.01 7.37
C VAL A 127 -16.30 21.49 7.34
N TYR A 128 -15.52 20.76 8.15
CA TYR A 128 -15.63 19.30 8.26
C TYR A 128 -17.02 18.86 8.74
N ARG A 129 -17.54 19.47 9.79
CA ARG A 129 -18.87 19.15 10.34
C ARG A 129 -19.96 19.40 9.31
N GLY A 130 -19.90 20.55 8.61
CA GLY A 130 -20.85 20.85 7.56
C GLY A 130 -20.83 19.84 6.40
N LEU A 131 -19.64 19.39 5.98
CA LEU A 131 -19.51 18.32 4.98
C LEU A 131 -20.13 17.02 5.48
N LYS A 132 -19.92 16.65 6.73
CA LYS A 132 -20.50 15.43 7.32
C LYS A 132 -22.02 15.51 7.48
N GLU A 133 -22.55 16.66 7.82
CA GLU A 133 -23.98 16.89 8.02
C GLU A 133 -24.76 16.96 6.70
N ASP A 134 -24.29 17.77 5.75
CA ASP A 134 -24.99 18.04 4.51
C ASP A 134 -24.61 17.06 3.36
N PHE A 135 -23.41 16.44 3.42
CA PHE A 135 -22.89 15.53 2.38
C PHE A 135 -22.35 14.20 2.99
N PRO A 136 -23.17 13.46 3.76
CA PRO A 136 -22.69 12.30 4.56
C PRO A 136 -22.11 11.16 3.72
N ASN A 137 -22.40 11.12 2.43
CA ASN A 137 -21.90 10.09 1.50
C ASN A 137 -20.64 10.53 0.74
N VAL A 138 -20.06 11.69 1.05
CA VAL A 138 -18.84 12.20 0.41
C VAL A 138 -17.70 12.19 1.43
N ARG A 139 -16.57 11.56 1.11
CA ARG A 139 -15.36 11.63 1.92
C ARG A 139 -14.85 13.07 1.92
N PRO A 140 -14.74 13.75 3.07
CA PRO A 140 -14.22 15.11 3.12
C PRO A 140 -12.74 15.14 2.70
N PHE A 141 -12.37 16.17 1.94
CA PHE A 141 -10.97 16.52 1.67
C PHE A 141 -10.75 17.98 2.06
N LEU A 142 -9.95 18.19 3.10
CA LEU A 142 -9.58 19.51 3.60
C LEU A 142 -8.07 19.68 3.56
N MET A 143 -7.60 20.77 2.99
CA MET A 143 -6.17 21.08 2.89
C MET A 143 -5.88 22.41 3.64
N PRO A 144 -5.73 22.36 4.97
CA PRO A 144 -5.43 23.56 5.76
C PRO A 144 -3.93 23.86 5.76
N ARG A 145 -3.58 25.15 5.67
CA ARG A 145 -2.20 25.64 5.87
C ARG A 145 -1.81 25.58 7.34
N ALA A 146 -2.74 25.89 8.22
CA ALA A 146 -2.51 25.99 9.64
C ALA A 146 -3.50 25.16 10.44
N GLY A 147 -3.04 24.72 11.60
CA GLY A 147 -3.79 23.97 12.58
C GLY A 147 -2.87 23.48 13.69
N THR A 148 -3.44 22.93 14.73
CA THR A 148 -2.72 22.41 15.90
C THR A 148 -3.19 21.01 16.26
N SER A 149 -2.71 20.48 17.38
CA SER A 149 -3.13 19.17 17.91
C SER A 149 -4.65 19.04 17.95
N GLY A 150 -5.15 17.93 17.40
CA GLY A 150 -6.59 17.68 17.28
C GLY A 150 -7.14 17.90 15.87
N MET A 151 -6.45 18.61 14.97
CA MET A 151 -6.91 18.80 13.59
C MET A 151 -6.97 17.47 12.78
N GLN A 152 -6.16 16.48 13.13
CA GLN A 152 -6.11 15.20 12.44
C GLN A 152 -7.45 14.43 12.43
N ARG A 153 -8.39 14.78 13.31
CA ARG A 153 -9.75 14.20 13.35
C ARG A 153 -10.66 14.68 12.22
N TYR A 154 -10.23 15.69 11.45
CA TYR A 154 -11.08 16.40 10.51
C TYR A 154 -10.73 16.11 9.03
N SER A 155 -10.16 14.97 8.71
CA SER A 155 -9.78 14.57 7.33
C SER A 155 -8.88 15.60 6.64
N VAL A 156 -7.82 16.00 7.31
CA VAL A 156 -6.91 17.06 6.86
C VAL A 156 -5.70 16.52 6.12
N PHE A 157 -5.29 17.27 5.09
CA PHE A 157 -4.10 17.07 4.26
C PHE A 157 -3.29 18.37 4.23
N PRO A 158 -2.62 18.73 5.34
CA PRO A 158 -1.86 19.98 5.41
C PRO A 158 -0.56 19.89 4.58
N TRP A 159 0.05 21.06 4.35
CA TRP A 159 1.35 21.16 3.70
C TRP A 159 2.31 22.07 4.50
N THR A 160 3.56 22.10 4.08
CA THR A 160 4.64 22.81 4.79
C THR A 160 4.66 24.32 4.53
N GLY A 161 3.59 24.89 3.95
CA GLY A 161 3.46 26.33 3.67
C GLY A 161 4.28 26.76 2.45
N ASP A 162 4.57 28.06 2.40
CA ASP A 162 5.19 28.78 1.28
C ASP A 162 6.70 28.55 1.18
N ILE A 163 7.10 27.29 1.13
CA ILE A 163 8.51 26.91 1.12
C ILE A 163 9.27 27.47 -0.10
N LYS A 164 10.48 27.95 0.12
CA LYS A 164 11.31 28.50 -0.93
C LYS A 164 11.73 27.42 -1.94
N ARG A 165 11.67 27.76 -3.26
CA ARG A 165 12.24 26.94 -4.33
C ARG A 165 13.77 26.96 -4.24
N SER A 166 14.32 26.01 -3.50
CA SER A 166 15.76 25.89 -3.28
C SER A 166 16.10 24.49 -2.77
N TRP A 167 17.35 24.08 -2.87
CA TRP A 167 17.84 22.83 -2.29
C TRP A 167 17.62 22.77 -0.77
N ALA A 168 17.83 23.88 -0.05
CA ALA A 168 17.52 23.95 1.39
C ALA A 168 16.02 23.78 1.68
N GLY A 169 15.17 24.31 0.80
CA GLY A 169 13.72 24.09 0.86
C GLY A 169 13.34 22.61 0.72
N LEU A 170 13.96 21.90 -0.23
CA LEU A 170 13.78 20.46 -0.40
C LEU A 170 14.27 19.68 0.83
N GLN A 171 15.47 19.98 1.32
CA GLN A 171 16.05 19.32 2.51
C GLN A 171 15.16 19.40 3.74
N ALA A 172 14.44 20.50 3.91
CA ALA A 172 13.54 20.70 5.05
C ALA A 172 12.29 19.79 4.99
N GLN A 173 11.95 19.20 3.84
CA GLN A 173 10.68 18.47 3.69
C GLN A 173 10.68 17.13 4.42
N VAL A 174 11.78 16.37 4.37
CA VAL A 174 11.84 15.05 5.03
C VAL A 174 11.65 15.18 6.55
N PRO A 175 12.41 16.04 7.27
CA PRO A 175 12.17 16.25 8.71
C PRO A 175 10.76 16.76 9.03
N ALA A 176 10.22 17.69 8.22
CA ALA A 176 8.88 18.22 8.42
C ALA A 176 7.81 17.14 8.27
N LEU A 177 7.89 16.32 7.21
CA LEU A 177 6.99 15.21 6.94
C LEU A 177 6.98 14.18 8.08
N VAL A 178 8.16 13.73 8.49
CA VAL A 178 8.34 12.72 9.54
C VAL A 178 7.87 13.26 10.91
N SER A 179 8.25 14.50 11.25
CA SER A 179 7.86 15.13 12.53
C SER A 179 6.35 15.36 12.62
N ALA A 180 5.71 15.78 11.53
CA ALA A 180 4.26 15.91 11.46
C ALA A 180 3.56 14.56 11.69
N GLY A 181 4.02 13.50 11.02
CA GLY A 181 3.52 12.13 11.20
C GLY A 181 3.63 11.65 12.64
N MET A 182 4.79 11.87 13.29
CA MET A 182 5.01 11.52 14.69
C MET A 182 4.19 12.37 15.67
N SER A 183 3.71 13.54 15.22
CA SER A 183 2.79 14.40 15.98
C SER A 183 1.30 14.07 15.74
N GLY A 184 1.02 12.98 15.01
CA GLY A 184 -0.33 12.53 14.68
C GLY A 184 -0.93 13.18 13.43
N ILE A 185 -0.17 14.02 12.71
CA ILE A 185 -0.57 14.63 11.43
C ILE A 185 -0.01 13.80 10.29
N GLY A 186 -0.66 12.67 10.03
CA GLY A 186 -0.15 11.62 9.15
C GLY A 186 -0.15 11.95 7.64
N TYR A 187 -0.83 13.02 7.21
CA TYR A 187 -1.04 13.34 5.79
C TYR A 187 -0.38 14.65 5.35
N MET A 188 0.75 15.02 5.99
CA MET A 188 1.53 16.20 5.61
C MET A 188 2.07 16.06 4.18
N GLY A 189 2.02 17.16 3.41
CA GLY A 189 2.63 17.28 2.09
C GLY A 189 3.54 18.50 1.99
N SER A 190 3.98 18.80 0.76
CA SER A 190 4.74 20.00 0.43
C SER A 190 4.25 20.59 -0.89
N ASP A 191 4.63 21.84 -1.14
CA ASP A 191 4.56 22.43 -2.48
C ASP A 191 5.73 21.91 -3.31
N VAL A 192 5.46 20.85 -4.10
CA VAL A 192 6.48 20.15 -4.87
C VAL A 192 7.07 21.09 -5.92
N GLY A 193 8.40 21.22 -5.89
CA GLY A 193 9.15 22.16 -6.71
C GLY A 193 9.39 23.52 -6.04
N GLY A 194 8.84 23.76 -4.85
CA GLY A 194 8.97 24.99 -4.07
C GLY A 194 8.01 26.10 -4.49
N PHE A 195 7.30 26.68 -3.51
CA PHE A 195 6.28 27.71 -3.72
C PHE A 195 6.89 29.08 -4.01
N SER A 196 7.68 29.60 -3.07
CA SER A 196 8.25 30.95 -3.14
C SER A 196 9.44 30.99 -4.09
N VAL A 197 9.32 31.76 -5.17
CA VAL A 197 10.32 31.81 -6.26
C VAL A 197 10.92 33.20 -6.37
N GLU A 198 12.25 33.30 -6.22
CA GLU A 198 12.99 34.53 -6.40
C GLU A 198 13.56 34.61 -7.84
N ASN A 199 13.50 35.79 -8.45
CA ASN A 199 14.07 36.06 -9.77
C ASN A 199 13.69 35.05 -10.88
N ASN A 200 12.48 34.51 -10.82
CA ASN A 200 11.97 33.48 -11.76
C ASN A 200 12.89 32.24 -11.84
N TYR A 201 13.56 31.88 -10.74
CA TYR A 201 14.47 30.74 -10.69
C TYR A 201 13.77 29.43 -11.08
N THR A 202 14.36 28.73 -12.01
CA THR A 202 13.94 27.39 -12.44
C THR A 202 15.16 26.47 -12.47
N ASP A 203 15.00 25.26 -11.94
CA ASP A 203 16.03 24.23 -11.90
C ASP A 203 15.35 22.87 -12.13
N PRO A 204 15.51 22.27 -13.32
CA PRO A 204 14.93 20.97 -13.63
C PRO A 204 15.40 19.86 -12.68
N SER A 205 16.66 19.91 -12.23
CA SER A 205 17.20 18.90 -11.32
C SER A 205 16.55 18.99 -9.94
N LEU A 206 16.44 20.19 -9.38
CA LEU A 206 15.73 20.43 -8.12
C LEU A 206 14.27 19.99 -8.22
N TYR A 207 13.62 20.33 -9.35
CA TYR A 207 12.23 19.97 -9.58
C TYR A 207 12.05 18.45 -9.60
N LEU A 208 12.89 17.72 -10.34
CA LEU A 208 12.81 16.25 -10.41
C LEU A 208 13.11 15.61 -9.06
N ARG A 209 14.16 16.05 -8.34
CA ARG A 209 14.47 15.54 -6.99
C ARG A 209 13.32 15.77 -5.99
N TRP A 210 12.58 16.86 -6.15
CA TRP A 210 11.40 17.10 -5.32
C TRP A 210 10.23 16.17 -5.69
N ILE A 211 10.03 15.92 -6.98
CA ILE A 211 9.06 14.91 -7.48
C ILE A 211 9.41 13.52 -6.92
N GLU A 212 10.68 13.10 -6.98
CA GLU A 212 11.16 11.83 -6.44
C GLU A 212 10.82 11.68 -4.96
N MET A 213 11.19 12.64 -4.13
CA MET A 213 10.87 12.64 -2.70
C MET A 213 9.35 12.57 -2.47
N ALA A 214 8.56 13.22 -3.32
CA ALA A 214 7.10 13.24 -3.16
C ALA A 214 6.41 11.93 -3.58
N VAL A 215 7.09 11.00 -4.26
CA VAL A 215 6.51 9.68 -4.61
C VAL A 215 6.01 8.96 -3.37
N PHE A 216 6.79 8.94 -2.31
CA PHE A 216 6.47 8.31 -1.03
C PHE A 216 6.05 9.33 0.05
N SER A 217 5.35 10.38 -0.35
CA SER A 217 4.70 11.32 0.58
C SER A 217 3.18 11.09 0.63
N PRO A 218 2.50 11.43 1.73
CA PRO A 218 1.04 11.27 1.83
C PRO A 218 0.29 12.11 0.80
N MET A 219 0.77 13.32 0.51
CA MET A 219 0.22 14.21 -0.49
C MET A 219 1.33 14.66 -1.45
N MET A 220 1.08 14.51 -2.76
CA MET A 220 1.96 15.01 -3.82
C MET A 220 1.18 16.05 -4.63
N ARG A 221 1.61 17.30 -4.59
CA ARG A 221 0.97 18.42 -5.27
C ARG A 221 2.04 19.39 -5.78
N THR A 222 2.08 19.65 -7.07
CA THR A 222 2.89 20.74 -7.62
C THR A 222 2.18 22.07 -7.35
N HIS A 223 2.89 23.03 -6.78
CA HIS A 223 2.34 24.36 -6.50
C HIS A 223 3.46 25.38 -6.37
N SER A 224 3.26 26.58 -6.94
CA SER A 224 4.25 27.65 -6.90
C SER A 224 3.69 28.98 -7.38
N THR A 225 4.33 30.07 -7.02
CA THR A 225 4.09 31.42 -7.57
C THR A 225 4.55 31.54 -9.02
N TYR A 226 5.40 30.63 -9.53
CA TYR A 226 5.94 30.68 -10.88
C TYR A 226 6.19 29.29 -11.45
N LEU A 227 5.54 28.97 -12.58
CA LEU A 227 5.70 27.74 -13.36
C LEU A 227 5.68 26.46 -12.50
N PRO A 228 4.55 26.10 -11.85
CA PRO A 228 4.48 24.92 -11.00
C PRO A 228 4.34 23.60 -11.78
N GLU A 229 3.77 23.63 -12.98
CA GLU A 229 3.37 22.43 -13.70
C GLU A 229 4.54 21.79 -14.46
N PRO A 230 4.64 20.45 -14.47
CA PRO A 230 5.75 19.72 -15.09
C PRO A 230 5.81 19.85 -16.62
N TYR A 231 4.72 20.21 -17.27
CA TYR A 231 4.68 20.40 -18.74
C TYR A 231 5.24 21.76 -19.20
N ASN A 232 5.65 22.63 -18.29
CA ASN A 232 6.33 23.87 -18.67
C ASN A 232 7.66 23.58 -19.36
N ASN A 233 7.97 24.35 -20.42
CA ASN A 233 9.17 24.12 -21.23
C ASN A 233 10.49 24.15 -20.44
N CYS A 234 10.53 24.86 -19.31
CA CYS A 234 11.70 24.89 -18.44
C CYS A 234 12.04 23.51 -17.82
N TYR A 235 11.08 22.57 -17.77
CA TYR A 235 11.26 21.21 -17.25
C TYR A 235 11.28 20.14 -18.35
N ALA A 236 11.36 20.53 -19.62
CA ALA A 236 11.31 19.60 -20.75
C ALA A 236 12.38 18.51 -20.70
N SER A 237 13.56 18.81 -20.16
CA SER A 237 14.68 17.86 -20.03
C SER A 237 14.42 16.72 -19.04
N VAL A 238 13.49 16.88 -18.09
CA VAL A 238 13.15 15.90 -17.05
C VAL A 238 11.70 15.42 -17.13
N LEU A 239 10.96 15.84 -18.14
CA LEU A 239 9.53 15.55 -18.23
C LEU A 239 9.23 14.05 -18.34
N SER A 240 10.09 13.26 -18.98
CA SER A 240 9.96 11.81 -19.08
C SER A 240 10.02 11.19 -17.68
N ASP A 241 11.06 11.55 -16.93
CA ASP A 241 11.31 11.01 -15.58
C ASP A 241 10.22 11.42 -14.60
N VAL A 242 9.70 12.65 -14.72
CA VAL A 242 8.55 13.11 -13.94
C VAL A 242 7.32 12.23 -14.19
N ARG A 243 7.04 11.85 -15.45
CA ARG A 243 5.93 10.93 -15.78
C ARG A 243 6.15 9.56 -15.18
N ASP A 244 7.37 9.05 -15.21
CA ASP A 244 7.71 7.73 -14.66
C ASP A 244 7.53 7.72 -13.14
N TYR A 245 7.90 8.77 -12.43
CA TYR A 245 7.67 8.91 -11.00
C TYR A 245 6.20 9.11 -10.64
N ILE A 246 5.42 9.82 -11.44
CA ILE A 246 3.97 9.89 -11.27
C ILE A 246 3.35 8.49 -11.45
N ASN A 247 3.72 7.76 -12.50
CA ASN A 247 3.27 6.38 -12.70
C ASN A 247 3.70 5.47 -11.55
N MET A 248 4.94 5.61 -11.06
CA MET A 248 5.43 4.89 -9.89
C MET A 248 4.54 5.15 -8.67
N ARG A 249 4.25 6.43 -8.33
CA ARG A 249 3.36 6.78 -7.23
C ARG A 249 1.99 6.12 -7.36
N TYR A 250 1.36 6.20 -8.54
CA TYR A 250 0.07 5.56 -8.79
C TYR A 250 0.15 4.03 -8.64
N SER A 251 1.24 3.42 -9.08
CA SER A 251 1.42 1.97 -8.92
C SER A 251 1.44 1.53 -7.45
N TYR A 252 2.02 2.34 -6.56
CA TYR A 252 2.09 2.06 -5.12
C TYR A 252 0.83 2.42 -4.33
N LEU A 253 -0.26 2.89 -4.97
CA LEU A 253 -1.50 3.24 -4.26
C LEU A 253 -2.08 2.10 -3.41
N PRO A 254 -2.06 0.81 -3.81
CA PRO A 254 -2.54 -0.28 -2.96
C PRO A 254 -1.78 -0.37 -1.63
N TYR A 255 -0.45 -0.26 -1.67
CA TYR A 255 0.38 -0.22 -0.48
C TYR A 255 0.11 1.05 0.36
N THR A 256 0.10 2.22 -0.28
CA THR A 256 -0.19 3.51 0.37
C THR A 256 -1.58 3.53 1.03
N TYR A 257 -2.60 2.95 0.37
CA TYR A 257 -3.96 2.89 0.92
C TYR A 257 -4.05 1.97 2.14
N THR A 258 -3.25 0.91 2.15
CA THR A 258 -3.09 0.05 3.34
C THR A 258 -2.46 0.82 4.51
N LEU A 259 -1.47 1.69 4.24
CA LEU A 259 -0.90 2.57 5.27
C LEU A 259 -1.92 3.59 5.79
N ALA A 260 -2.81 4.10 4.92
CA ALA A 260 -3.90 4.97 5.33
C ALA A 260 -4.91 4.23 6.24
N TYR A 261 -5.21 2.97 5.94
CA TYR A 261 -5.99 2.11 6.83
C TYR A 261 -5.30 1.90 8.19
N GLU A 262 -3.99 1.64 8.21
CA GLU A 262 -3.22 1.55 9.46
C GLU A 262 -3.26 2.86 10.26
N ASN A 263 -3.13 3.99 9.59
CA ASN A 263 -3.24 5.30 10.24
C ASN A 263 -4.64 5.51 10.84
N ALA A 264 -5.69 5.22 10.09
CA ALA A 264 -7.07 5.39 10.54
C ALA A 264 -7.44 4.48 11.74
N THR A 265 -6.88 3.26 11.81
CA THR A 265 -7.23 2.26 12.81
C THR A 265 -6.26 2.16 13.99
N LYS A 266 -4.99 2.54 13.79
CA LYS A 266 -3.92 2.39 14.79
C LYS A 266 -3.22 3.71 15.12
N GLY A 267 -3.46 4.79 14.36
CA GLY A 267 -2.75 6.05 14.49
C GLY A 267 -1.30 6.01 13.98
N THR A 268 -0.86 4.92 13.36
CA THR A 268 0.53 4.78 12.88
C THR A 268 0.76 5.69 11.66
N PRO A 269 1.79 6.56 11.65
CA PRO A 269 2.03 7.45 10.53
C PRO A 269 2.44 6.70 9.25
N LEU A 270 2.14 7.27 8.08
CA LEU A 270 2.53 6.70 6.79
C LEU A 270 4.06 6.80 6.59
N ALA A 271 4.58 8.02 6.73
CA ALA A 271 6.02 8.29 6.76
C ALA A 271 6.55 8.18 8.20
N ARG A 272 7.55 7.34 8.41
CA ARG A 272 8.09 6.99 9.75
C ARG A 272 9.57 7.30 9.81
N PRO A 273 10.10 7.78 10.94
CA PRO A 273 11.54 7.93 11.08
C PRO A 273 12.22 6.57 10.90
N VAL A 274 13.43 6.55 10.33
CA VAL A 274 14.15 5.30 10.04
C VAL A 274 14.41 4.44 11.29
N ASN A 275 14.46 5.05 12.46
CA ASN A 275 14.60 4.34 13.74
C ASN A 275 13.25 3.92 14.38
N PHE A 276 12.13 4.03 13.69
CA PHE A 276 10.80 3.74 14.27
C PHE A 276 10.68 2.31 14.81
N TYR A 277 11.35 1.35 14.15
CA TYR A 277 11.42 -0.05 14.55
C TYR A 277 12.81 -0.46 15.12
N ASP A 278 13.71 0.50 15.28
CA ASP A 278 15.10 0.32 15.73
C ASP A 278 15.48 1.48 16.66
N THR A 279 14.69 1.63 17.73
CA THR A 279 14.69 2.81 18.62
C THR A 279 16.01 3.01 19.37
N ASP A 280 16.76 1.94 19.58
CA ASP A 280 18.04 1.97 20.33
C ASP A 280 19.24 2.35 19.44
N ASN A 281 19.04 2.41 18.12
CA ASN A 281 20.08 2.78 17.17
C ASN A 281 20.27 4.30 17.13
N SER A 282 21.34 4.75 17.80
CA SER A 282 21.65 6.18 17.93
C SER A 282 22.03 6.85 16.59
N THR A 283 22.57 6.09 15.63
CA THR A 283 22.92 6.60 14.30
C THR A 283 21.66 6.97 13.51
N LEU A 284 20.67 6.07 13.53
CA LEU A 284 19.38 6.30 12.83
C LEU A 284 18.54 7.41 13.45
N ARG A 285 18.67 7.63 14.77
CA ARG A 285 17.87 8.66 15.47
C ARG A 285 18.09 10.07 14.94
N ASN A 286 19.26 10.33 14.37
CA ASN A 286 19.64 11.65 13.85
C ASN A 286 19.51 11.76 12.33
N SER A 287 18.96 10.73 11.65
CA SER A 287 18.73 10.80 10.22
C SER A 287 17.62 11.82 9.90
N ILE A 288 17.91 12.70 8.94
CA ILE A 288 17.02 13.80 8.51
C ILE A 288 16.76 13.79 7.00
N ASP A 289 17.28 12.83 6.27
CA ASP A 289 17.30 12.78 4.81
C ASP A 289 16.84 11.44 4.23
N GLU A 290 16.36 10.54 5.08
CA GLU A 290 15.76 9.26 4.72
C GLU A 290 14.66 8.88 5.72
N TYR A 291 13.67 8.09 5.29
CA TYR A 291 12.55 7.68 6.13
C TYR A 291 11.96 6.35 5.66
N LEU A 292 11.13 5.74 6.49
CA LEU A 292 10.36 4.56 6.14
C LEU A 292 8.97 4.97 5.61
N TRP A 293 8.60 4.47 4.44
CA TRP A 293 7.24 4.50 3.95
C TRP A 293 6.52 3.20 4.38
N GLY A 294 5.73 3.32 5.41
CA GLY A 294 5.22 2.15 6.12
C GLY A 294 6.33 1.42 6.90
N ARG A 295 6.22 0.10 6.93
CA ARG A 295 7.23 -0.77 7.56
C ARG A 295 8.29 -1.23 6.57
N ASP A 296 7.89 -1.42 5.32
CA ASP A 296 8.59 -2.33 4.42
C ASP A 296 9.36 -1.61 3.30
N ILE A 297 9.22 -0.28 3.17
CA ILE A 297 9.96 0.51 2.19
C ILE A 297 10.84 1.54 2.92
N LEU A 298 12.14 1.55 2.64
CA LEU A 298 13.06 2.64 2.98
C LEU A 298 13.14 3.57 1.78
N ASP A 299 12.78 4.82 1.97
CA ASP A 299 12.94 5.89 1.00
C ASP A 299 14.12 6.77 1.37
N ALA A 300 15.06 6.93 0.45
CA ALA A 300 16.30 7.65 0.65
C ALA A 300 16.53 8.66 -0.50
N PRO A 301 15.69 9.70 -0.63
CA PRO A 301 15.76 10.65 -1.74
C PRO A 301 17.06 11.44 -1.73
N VAL A 302 17.56 11.81 -2.91
CA VAL A 302 18.70 12.73 -3.03
C VAL A 302 18.18 14.16 -2.86
N LEU A 303 18.66 14.86 -1.84
CA LEU A 303 18.17 16.18 -1.45
C LEU A 303 19.11 17.34 -1.81
N ASP A 304 20.04 17.07 -2.71
CA ASP A 304 21.00 18.06 -3.23
C ASP A 304 21.27 17.81 -4.73
N ASN A 305 22.18 18.57 -5.32
CA ASN A 305 22.53 18.42 -6.73
C ASN A 305 23.66 17.39 -6.97
N SER A 306 23.65 16.30 -6.19
CA SER A 306 24.61 15.21 -6.36
C SER A 306 24.00 14.04 -7.14
N SER A 307 24.89 13.16 -7.64
CA SER A 307 24.55 11.90 -8.30
C SER A 307 24.82 10.68 -7.42
N SER A 308 25.00 10.90 -6.13
CA SER A 308 25.21 9.83 -5.14
C SER A 308 24.87 10.32 -3.75
N ARG A 309 24.59 9.39 -2.85
CA ARG A 309 24.39 9.68 -1.43
C ARG A 309 24.85 8.53 -0.53
N LYS A 310 25.03 8.80 0.74
CA LYS A 310 25.14 7.76 1.77
C LYS A 310 23.76 7.37 2.24
N ILE A 311 23.55 6.06 2.43
CA ILE A 311 22.32 5.48 2.96
C ILE A 311 22.65 4.64 4.17
N THR A 312 21.97 4.88 5.28
CA THR A 312 22.12 4.09 6.52
C THR A 312 20.94 3.16 6.67
N PHE A 313 21.16 1.88 6.48
CA PHE A 313 20.11 0.87 6.52
C PHE A 313 19.70 0.53 7.96
N PRO A 314 18.39 0.61 8.31
CA PRO A 314 17.88 0.08 9.58
C PRO A 314 18.10 -1.43 9.70
N SER A 315 17.95 -1.97 10.92
CA SER A 315 18.11 -3.42 11.20
C SER A 315 17.33 -4.30 10.22
N GLY A 316 17.88 -5.48 9.94
CA GLY A 316 17.37 -6.45 8.96
C GLY A 316 18.15 -6.44 7.66
N LYS A 317 17.55 -6.90 6.57
CA LYS A 317 18.12 -6.86 5.22
C LYS A 317 17.18 -6.13 4.27
N TRP A 318 17.77 -5.49 3.27
CA TRP A 318 17.07 -4.64 2.33
C TRP A 318 17.43 -5.01 0.89
N VAL A 319 16.46 -5.02 0.02
CA VAL A 319 16.61 -5.26 -1.41
C VAL A 319 16.42 -3.94 -2.15
N ASP A 320 17.31 -3.62 -3.07
CA ASP A 320 17.17 -2.46 -3.95
C ASP A 320 15.95 -2.66 -4.88
N LEU A 321 14.96 -1.80 -4.78
CA LEU A 321 13.77 -1.92 -5.64
C LEU A 321 13.99 -1.38 -7.07
N ASN A 322 15.14 -0.72 -7.32
CA ASN A 322 15.61 -0.40 -8.67
C ASN A 322 16.42 -1.54 -9.31
N ASP A 323 17.04 -2.41 -8.48
CA ASP A 323 17.85 -3.55 -8.93
C ASP A 323 17.68 -4.72 -7.94
N LEU A 324 16.69 -5.56 -8.18
CA LEU A 324 16.31 -6.65 -7.29
C LEU A 324 17.42 -7.69 -7.03
N THR A 325 18.55 -7.60 -7.74
CA THR A 325 19.72 -8.47 -7.52
C THR A 325 20.61 -7.95 -6.38
N LYS A 326 20.44 -6.69 -5.96
CA LYS A 326 21.26 -6.06 -4.93
C LYS A 326 20.59 -6.11 -3.57
N THR A 327 21.36 -6.51 -2.57
CA THR A 327 20.93 -6.56 -1.17
C THR A 327 21.89 -5.82 -0.25
N TYR A 328 21.35 -5.24 0.82
CA TYR A 328 22.10 -4.47 1.81
C TYR A 328 21.79 -4.98 3.21
N ASN A 329 22.83 -5.04 4.07
CA ASN A 329 22.66 -5.42 5.46
C ASN A 329 22.27 -4.20 6.31
N GLY A 330 21.33 -4.39 7.20
CA GLY A 330 21.00 -3.39 8.23
C GLY A 330 22.18 -3.10 9.15
N GLY A 331 22.18 -1.92 9.76
CA GLY A 331 23.27 -1.43 10.61
C GLY A 331 24.50 -0.96 9.81
N THR A 332 24.45 -0.91 8.49
CA THR A 332 25.55 -0.43 7.63
C THR A 332 25.18 0.90 6.96
N THR A 333 26.20 1.69 6.70
CA THR A 333 26.10 2.89 5.83
C THR A 333 26.87 2.63 4.54
N THR A 334 26.22 2.85 3.41
CA THR A 334 26.76 2.51 2.09
C THR A 334 26.68 3.74 1.16
N ASP A 335 27.72 3.96 0.37
CA ASP A 335 27.66 4.91 -0.75
C ASP A 335 26.80 4.32 -1.87
N TYR A 336 25.78 5.06 -2.31
CA TYR A 336 24.84 4.64 -3.35
C TYR A 336 24.91 5.61 -4.53
N SER A 337 25.08 5.06 -5.73
CA SER A 337 25.03 5.85 -6.97
C SER A 337 23.56 6.14 -7.31
N ALA A 338 23.22 7.40 -7.39
CA ALA A 338 21.87 7.89 -7.67
C ALA A 338 21.93 9.01 -8.72
N PRO A 339 22.18 8.68 -10.00
CA PRO A 339 22.05 9.67 -11.06
C PRO A 339 20.66 10.31 -11.04
N LEU A 340 20.49 11.42 -11.75
CA LEU A 340 19.32 12.30 -11.59
C LEU A 340 17.98 11.58 -11.76
N GLU A 341 17.93 10.53 -12.59
CA GLU A 341 16.76 9.72 -12.87
C GLU A 341 16.54 8.55 -11.87
N THR A 342 17.28 8.52 -10.75
CA THR A 342 17.23 7.41 -9.79
C THR A 342 16.79 7.87 -8.41
N LEU A 343 15.61 7.45 -7.96
CA LEU A 343 15.17 7.52 -6.57
C LEU A 343 15.66 6.27 -5.82
N PRO A 344 16.59 6.39 -4.87
CA PRO A 344 16.99 5.27 -4.04
C PRO A 344 15.84 4.84 -3.11
N HIS A 345 15.32 3.63 -3.31
CA HIS A 345 14.29 3.05 -2.44
C HIS A 345 14.47 1.54 -2.33
N PHE A 346 14.22 1.01 -1.14
CA PHE A 346 14.56 -0.37 -0.78
C PHE A 346 13.41 -1.06 -0.09
N GLY A 347 13.18 -2.33 -0.45
CA GLY A 347 12.21 -3.19 0.22
C GLY A 347 12.87 -3.99 1.35
N ARG A 348 12.19 -4.08 2.48
CA ARG A 348 12.65 -4.92 3.61
C ARG A 348 12.47 -6.39 3.27
N LYS A 349 13.50 -7.22 3.48
CA LYS A 349 13.31 -8.68 3.46
C LYS A 349 12.34 -9.10 4.58
N GLY A 350 11.52 -10.08 4.30
CA GLY A 350 10.42 -10.46 5.18
C GLY A 350 9.16 -9.61 4.93
N SER A 351 8.86 -9.25 3.66
CA SER A 351 7.66 -8.49 3.31
C SER A 351 7.08 -8.85 1.95
N PHE A 352 5.80 -8.48 1.75
CA PHE A 352 5.13 -8.42 0.47
C PHE A 352 4.75 -6.96 0.17
N ILE A 353 5.12 -6.46 -0.99
CA ILE A 353 4.84 -5.10 -1.44
C ILE A 353 3.90 -5.17 -2.64
N ALA A 354 2.65 -4.79 -2.44
CA ALA A 354 1.61 -4.82 -3.48
C ALA A 354 1.56 -3.50 -4.25
N ARG A 355 1.40 -3.61 -5.58
CA ARG A 355 1.28 -2.49 -6.52
C ARG A 355 0.23 -2.81 -7.59
N PHE A 356 -0.34 -1.80 -8.22
CA PHE A 356 -1.09 -2.00 -9.47
C PHE A 356 -0.14 -2.46 -10.59
N SER A 357 -0.63 -3.38 -11.44
CA SER A 357 0.19 -3.98 -12.52
C SER A 357 0.23 -3.14 -13.79
N GLN A 358 -0.70 -2.16 -13.97
CA GLN A 358 -0.73 -1.37 -15.20
C GLN A 358 0.50 -0.46 -15.31
N PRO A 359 1.06 -0.28 -16.53
CA PRO A 359 2.31 0.46 -16.70
C PRO A 359 2.13 1.98 -16.69
N THR A 360 0.93 2.48 -16.97
CA THR A 360 0.64 3.91 -17.04
C THR A 360 -0.74 4.23 -16.46
N PHE A 361 -0.86 5.42 -15.90
CA PHE A 361 -2.08 5.89 -15.24
C PHE A 361 -2.47 7.24 -15.79
N THR A 362 -3.76 7.45 -16.06
CA THR A 362 -4.31 8.74 -16.48
C THR A 362 -5.12 9.40 -15.36
N ASN A 363 -5.81 8.60 -14.57
CA ASN A 363 -6.57 9.01 -13.39
C ASN A 363 -6.95 7.76 -12.59
N THR A 364 -7.51 7.95 -11.38
CA THR A 364 -7.90 6.84 -10.50
C THR A 364 -9.11 6.06 -10.99
N ASN A 365 -9.99 6.64 -11.83
CA ASN A 365 -11.16 5.94 -12.37
C ASN A 365 -10.80 4.85 -13.40
N GLY A 366 -9.63 4.97 -14.04
CA GLY A 366 -9.12 4.03 -15.04
C GLY A 366 -8.20 2.95 -14.47
N ILE A 367 -8.10 2.82 -13.15
CA ILE A 367 -7.25 1.81 -12.51
C ILE A 367 -7.92 0.44 -12.60
N ASP A 368 -7.19 -0.53 -13.17
CA ASP A 368 -7.59 -1.94 -13.15
C ASP A 368 -7.15 -2.59 -11.83
N ASN A 369 -8.05 -2.61 -10.87
CA ASN A 369 -7.79 -3.19 -9.56
C ASN A 369 -7.96 -4.74 -9.55
N SER A 370 -8.27 -5.36 -10.68
CA SER A 370 -8.28 -6.81 -10.85
C SER A 370 -6.89 -7.41 -11.07
N ARG A 371 -5.86 -6.57 -11.28
CA ARG A 371 -4.48 -7.01 -11.56
C ARG A 371 -3.49 -6.31 -10.65
N LEU A 372 -2.84 -7.09 -9.79
CA LEU A 372 -1.85 -6.59 -8.84
C LEU A 372 -0.49 -7.26 -9.06
N SER A 373 0.56 -6.47 -8.97
CA SER A 373 1.95 -6.93 -8.88
C SER A 373 2.37 -6.96 -7.41
N VAL A 374 2.95 -8.06 -6.97
CA VAL A 374 3.35 -8.25 -5.57
C VAL A 374 4.81 -8.70 -5.53
N THR A 375 5.67 -7.85 -5.00
CA THR A 375 7.07 -8.21 -4.75
C THR A 375 7.14 -8.93 -3.41
N TYR A 376 7.52 -10.20 -3.42
CA TYR A 376 7.75 -11.00 -2.23
C TYR A 376 9.24 -11.06 -1.92
N LEU A 377 9.66 -10.35 -0.90
CA LEU A 377 11.03 -10.30 -0.41
C LEU A 377 11.19 -11.34 0.70
N MET A 378 11.61 -12.55 0.31
CA MET A 378 11.73 -13.69 1.23
C MET A 378 12.63 -13.37 2.43
N ASP A 379 12.29 -13.92 3.60
CA ASP A 379 13.21 -13.96 4.75
C ASP A 379 14.33 -14.99 4.52
N ASP A 380 15.57 -14.61 4.86
CA ASP A 380 16.74 -15.48 4.63
C ASP A 380 16.76 -16.74 5.50
N ASN A 381 16.02 -16.73 6.61
CA ASN A 381 15.94 -17.84 7.57
C ASN A 381 14.71 -18.71 7.34
N ASN A 382 14.02 -18.54 6.19
CA ASN A 382 12.77 -19.22 5.86
C ASN A 382 11.66 -19.04 6.91
N GLN A 383 11.71 -17.93 7.67
CA GLN A 383 10.64 -17.60 8.60
C GLN A 383 9.36 -17.26 7.82
N THR A 384 8.22 -17.54 8.43
CA THR A 384 6.94 -17.14 7.86
C THR A 384 6.84 -15.63 7.80
N VAL A 385 6.60 -15.12 6.61
CA VAL A 385 6.42 -13.70 6.30
C VAL A 385 4.95 -13.43 6.10
N THR A 386 4.43 -12.36 6.71
CA THR A 386 3.03 -11.95 6.52
C THR A 386 2.96 -10.46 6.22
N SER A 387 2.18 -10.09 5.19
CA SER A 387 1.77 -8.72 4.91
C SER A 387 0.28 -8.66 4.59
N THR A 388 -0.32 -7.50 4.74
CA THR A 388 -1.75 -7.28 4.47
C THR A 388 -1.95 -6.19 3.43
N LEU A 389 -3.04 -6.28 2.70
CA LEU A 389 -3.52 -5.30 1.75
C LEU A 389 -4.98 -4.98 2.10
N PHE A 390 -5.26 -3.73 2.41
CA PHE A 390 -6.62 -3.23 2.61
C PHE A 390 -7.20 -2.70 1.31
N ASP A 391 -8.48 -2.98 1.07
CA ASP A 391 -9.20 -2.42 -0.06
C ASP A 391 -10.71 -2.26 0.24
N ASP A 392 -11.32 -1.20 -0.28
CA ASP A 392 -12.76 -0.90 -0.21
C ASP A 392 -13.24 -0.23 -1.52
N ASP A 393 -14.44 0.32 -1.53
CA ASP A 393 -15.02 0.99 -2.70
C ASP A 393 -14.40 2.37 -3.05
N HIS A 394 -13.44 2.85 -2.28
CA HIS A 394 -12.75 4.16 -2.38
C HIS A 394 -13.67 5.38 -2.31
N GLN A 395 -14.94 5.23 -1.96
CA GLN A 395 -15.95 6.29 -1.98
C GLN A 395 -16.75 6.38 -0.67
N SER A 396 -17.21 5.26 -0.14
CA SER A 396 -18.06 5.19 1.04
C SER A 396 -17.38 5.78 2.28
N THR A 397 -18.11 6.58 3.04
CA THR A 397 -17.67 7.13 4.33
C THR A 397 -17.83 6.15 5.49
N THR A 398 -18.49 5.02 5.26
CA THR A 398 -18.88 4.05 6.28
C THR A 398 -18.31 2.65 6.05
N SER A 399 -17.37 2.48 5.11
CA SER A 399 -16.81 1.17 4.78
C SER A 399 -16.25 0.44 6.01
N LEU A 400 -15.49 1.13 6.86
CA LEU A 400 -14.92 0.55 8.08
C LEU A 400 -15.99 0.19 9.11
N THR A 401 -16.98 1.05 9.35
CA THR A 401 -18.03 0.83 10.35
C THR A 401 -19.01 -0.26 9.93
N ASN A 402 -19.25 -0.41 8.63
CA ASN A 402 -20.17 -1.41 8.08
C ASN A 402 -19.46 -2.72 7.70
N GLY A 403 -18.13 -2.81 7.83
CA GLY A 403 -17.37 -3.98 7.39
C GLY A 403 -17.30 -4.16 5.87
N ALA A 404 -17.66 -3.12 5.09
CA ALA A 404 -17.68 -3.15 3.63
C ALA A 404 -16.29 -2.94 3.04
N TYR A 405 -15.38 -3.86 3.33
CA TYR A 405 -13.99 -3.87 2.86
C TYR A 405 -13.44 -5.30 2.80
N THR A 406 -12.25 -5.42 2.26
CA THR A 406 -11.46 -6.67 2.26
C THR A 406 -10.07 -6.41 2.79
N ILE A 407 -9.57 -7.35 3.58
CA ILE A 407 -8.14 -7.46 3.91
C ILE A 407 -7.62 -8.70 3.22
N THR A 408 -6.75 -8.52 2.24
CA THR A 408 -6.01 -9.63 1.64
C THR A 408 -4.73 -9.83 2.45
N ARG A 409 -4.58 -11.03 3.01
CA ARG A 409 -3.36 -11.45 3.71
C ARG A 409 -2.49 -12.25 2.76
N PHE A 410 -1.27 -11.82 2.58
CA PHE A 410 -0.20 -12.59 1.94
C PHE A 410 0.63 -13.26 3.02
N GLU A 411 0.89 -14.54 2.84
CA GLU A 411 1.78 -15.30 3.71
C GLU A 411 2.76 -16.10 2.86
N GLY A 412 4.05 -16.01 3.18
CA GLY A 412 5.12 -16.72 2.52
C GLY A 412 5.91 -17.54 3.52
N SER A 413 6.19 -18.80 3.21
CA SER A 413 7.02 -19.65 4.04
C SER A 413 7.91 -20.53 3.18
N GLY A 414 9.14 -20.75 3.63
CA GLY A 414 10.11 -21.62 2.99
C GLY A 414 10.34 -22.90 3.77
N SER A 415 10.71 -23.96 3.06
CA SER A 415 11.15 -25.24 3.62
C SER A 415 12.25 -25.83 2.74
N ALA A 416 12.87 -26.92 3.19
CA ALA A 416 13.86 -27.65 2.38
C ALA A 416 13.25 -28.22 1.08
N SER A 417 11.94 -28.43 1.04
CA SER A 417 11.21 -28.99 -0.13
C SER A 417 10.60 -27.93 -1.05
N GLY A 418 10.68 -26.65 -0.70
CA GLY A 418 10.14 -25.57 -1.55
C GLY A 418 9.62 -24.39 -0.77
N HIS A 419 8.89 -23.52 -1.47
CA HIS A 419 8.23 -22.36 -0.91
C HIS A 419 6.72 -22.42 -1.10
N THR A 420 5.98 -21.86 -0.16
CA THR A 420 4.53 -21.66 -0.27
C THR A 420 4.22 -20.17 -0.19
N ILE A 421 3.38 -19.68 -1.10
CA ILE A 421 2.77 -18.35 -1.01
C ILE A 421 1.27 -18.57 -0.85
N SER A 422 0.69 -18.08 0.24
CA SER A 422 -0.75 -18.13 0.50
C SER A 422 -1.36 -16.74 0.36
N VAL A 423 -2.56 -16.68 -0.23
CA VAL A 423 -3.38 -15.48 -0.33
C VAL A 423 -4.73 -15.78 0.31
N THR A 424 -5.07 -15.04 1.35
CA THR A 424 -6.33 -15.22 2.10
C THR A 424 -7.10 -13.91 2.08
N ASN A 425 -8.39 -13.96 1.72
CA ASN A 425 -9.27 -12.80 1.75
C ASN A 425 -10.15 -12.85 3.02
N GLU A 426 -10.10 -11.78 3.81
CA GLU A 426 -10.87 -11.58 5.02
C GLU A 426 -11.81 -10.37 4.83
N GLY A 427 -12.97 -10.36 5.50
CA GLY A 427 -13.97 -9.30 5.43
C GLY A 427 -15.19 -9.67 4.61
N GLN A 428 -16.11 -8.71 4.46
CA GLN A 428 -17.40 -8.93 3.79
C GLN A 428 -17.38 -8.60 2.30
N GLY A 429 -16.23 -8.06 1.80
CA GLY A 429 -16.16 -7.47 0.48
C GLY A 429 -16.82 -6.09 0.41
N TYR A 430 -16.87 -5.50 -0.78
CA TYR A 430 -17.41 -4.17 -1.01
C TYR A 430 -18.03 -4.05 -2.41
N ALA A 431 -18.84 -3.02 -2.63
CA ALA A 431 -19.48 -2.78 -3.92
C ALA A 431 -18.44 -2.49 -5.02
N GLY A 432 -18.52 -3.22 -6.14
CA GLY A 432 -17.54 -3.10 -7.23
C GLY A 432 -16.24 -3.90 -7.03
N MET A 433 -16.13 -4.70 -5.96
CA MET A 433 -15.01 -5.61 -5.78
C MET A 433 -14.89 -6.58 -6.98
N PRO A 434 -13.70 -6.76 -7.57
CA PRO A 434 -13.50 -7.76 -8.60
C PRO A 434 -13.86 -9.15 -8.10
N SER A 435 -14.51 -9.98 -8.93
CA SER A 435 -14.82 -11.38 -8.58
C SER A 435 -13.57 -12.26 -8.45
N SER A 436 -12.49 -11.86 -9.13
CA SER A 436 -11.16 -12.46 -8.98
C SER A 436 -10.08 -11.42 -9.24
N ARG A 437 -8.88 -11.67 -8.72
CA ARG A 437 -7.66 -10.90 -9.01
C ARG A 437 -6.58 -11.79 -9.55
N VAL A 438 -5.87 -11.30 -10.56
CA VAL A 438 -4.62 -11.90 -11.02
C VAL A 438 -3.46 -11.23 -10.28
N TYR A 439 -2.75 -12.02 -9.48
CA TYR A 439 -1.53 -11.58 -8.81
C TYR A 439 -0.32 -12.00 -9.62
N THR A 440 0.54 -11.03 -9.94
CA THR A 440 1.87 -11.27 -10.50
C THR A 440 2.88 -11.16 -9.37
N PHE A 441 3.33 -12.30 -8.84
CA PHE A 441 4.38 -12.31 -7.83
C PHE A 441 5.74 -12.20 -8.49
N THR A 442 6.61 -11.37 -7.90
CA THR A 442 8.03 -11.24 -8.22
C THR A 442 8.81 -11.62 -6.98
N VAL A 443 9.61 -12.68 -7.03
CA VAL A 443 10.35 -13.25 -5.90
C VAL A 443 11.84 -13.22 -6.23
N PRO A 444 12.56 -12.13 -5.90
CA PRO A 444 13.98 -12.02 -6.17
C PRO A 444 14.83 -12.94 -5.25
N GLY A 445 15.96 -13.40 -5.77
CA GLY A 445 16.90 -14.23 -5.05
C GLY A 445 16.40 -15.67 -4.81
N TYR A 446 15.52 -16.18 -5.67
CA TYR A 446 15.04 -17.56 -5.60
C TYR A 446 16.09 -18.51 -6.20
N THR A 447 16.84 -19.20 -5.36
CA THR A 447 17.98 -20.05 -5.75
C THR A 447 17.67 -21.54 -5.79
N ASN A 448 16.48 -21.95 -5.33
CA ASN A 448 16.10 -23.36 -5.35
C ASN A 448 15.70 -23.82 -6.76
N ASN A 449 16.00 -25.06 -7.10
CA ASN A 449 15.46 -25.64 -8.32
C ASN A 449 13.93 -25.72 -8.22
N ILE A 450 13.24 -25.47 -9.32
CA ILE A 450 11.79 -25.60 -9.42
C ILE A 450 11.49 -26.86 -10.25
N ASN A 451 10.81 -27.83 -9.64
CA ASN A 451 10.32 -29.01 -10.36
C ASN A 451 8.92 -28.77 -10.91
N HIS A 452 8.07 -28.11 -10.14
CA HIS A 452 6.73 -27.68 -10.55
C HIS A 452 6.20 -26.60 -9.62
N VAL A 453 5.20 -25.89 -10.08
CA VAL A 453 4.44 -24.92 -9.29
C VAL A 453 2.97 -25.32 -9.33
N GLU A 454 2.35 -25.46 -8.16
CA GLU A 454 0.95 -25.80 -8.00
C GLU A 454 0.17 -24.67 -7.36
N GLN A 455 -1.04 -24.46 -7.84
CA GLN A 455 -2.03 -23.62 -7.19
C GLN A 455 -3.11 -24.49 -6.56
N ASN A 456 -3.32 -24.32 -5.26
CA ASN A 456 -4.35 -25.03 -4.51
C ASN A 456 -5.46 -24.04 -4.11
N VAL A 457 -6.69 -24.33 -4.54
CA VAL A 457 -7.89 -23.53 -4.26
C VAL A 457 -8.96 -24.48 -3.75
N ALA A 458 -9.44 -24.31 -2.52
CA ALA A 458 -10.54 -25.08 -1.93
C ALA A 458 -10.43 -26.61 -2.21
N ALA A 459 -9.25 -27.18 -2.01
CA ALA A 459 -8.92 -28.59 -2.26
C ALA A 459 -8.85 -29.03 -3.75
N GLN A 460 -8.90 -28.09 -4.68
CA GLN A 460 -8.57 -28.32 -6.08
C GLN A 460 -7.15 -27.88 -6.36
N THR A 461 -6.35 -28.75 -6.97
CA THR A 461 -4.98 -28.46 -7.37
C THR A 461 -4.91 -28.29 -8.88
N SER A 462 -4.19 -27.27 -9.32
CA SER A 462 -3.85 -27.04 -10.74
C SER A 462 -2.39 -26.67 -10.84
N SER A 463 -1.71 -27.10 -11.89
CA SER A 463 -0.31 -26.75 -12.12
C SER A 463 -0.21 -25.46 -12.93
N LEU A 464 0.76 -24.59 -12.57
CA LEU A 464 1.16 -23.48 -13.41
C LEU A 464 2.11 -23.99 -14.49
N ALA A 465 1.97 -23.49 -15.71
CA ALA A 465 2.86 -23.84 -16.82
C ALA A 465 4.17 -23.04 -16.73
N GLU A 466 5.30 -23.72 -16.91
CA GLU A 466 6.58 -23.05 -17.11
C GLU A 466 6.63 -22.41 -18.50
N VAL A 467 7.12 -21.17 -18.56
CA VAL A 467 7.39 -20.48 -19.84
C VAL A 467 8.89 -20.19 -19.97
N SER A 468 9.37 -20.11 -21.21
CA SER A 468 10.81 -20.09 -21.50
C SER A 468 11.43 -18.70 -21.44
N SER A 469 10.62 -17.66 -21.38
CA SER A 469 11.09 -16.27 -21.41
C SER A 469 10.18 -15.31 -20.66
N LYS A 470 10.77 -14.18 -20.23
CA LYS A 470 10.02 -13.09 -19.62
C LYS A 470 8.95 -12.52 -20.57
N ALA A 471 9.21 -12.50 -21.88
CA ALA A 471 8.25 -12.03 -22.88
C ALA A 471 7.02 -12.93 -22.97
N GLU A 472 7.21 -14.27 -22.95
CA GLU A 472 6.09 -15.23 -22.87
C GLU A 472 5.32 -15.08 -21.56
N PHE A 473 6.04 -14.92 -20.45
CA PHE A 473 5.41 -14.67 -19.16
C PHE A 473 4.55 -13.40 -19.17
N ASP A 474 5.07 -12.29 -19.71
CA ASP A 474 4.34 -11.04 -19.78
C ASP A 474 3.09 -11.13 -20.67
N ALA A 475 3.19 -11.85 -21.78
CA ALA A 475 2.09 -12.07 -22.71
C ALA A 475 0.99 -13.00 -22.17
N ALA A 476 1.32 -13.89 -21.23
CA ALA A 476 0.35 -14.81 -20.64
C ALA A 476 -0.63 -14.07 -19.72
N ASP A 477 -1.90 -14.50 -19.74
CA ASP A 477 -2.92 -13.91 -18.87
C ASP A 477 -2.74 -14.34 -17.40
N LYS A 478 -2.65 -15.65 -17.14
CA LYS A 478 -2.47 -16.27 -15.81
C LYS A 478 -2.02 -17.73 -15.94
N GLY A 479 -1.75 -18.38 -14.79
CA GLY A 479 -1.45 -19.82 -14.74
C GLY A 479 -0.05 -20.18 -15.24
N VAL A 480 0.90 -19.25 -15.14
CA VAL A 480 2.27 -19.43 -15.63
C VAL A 480 3.31 -19.03 -14.59
N TYR A 481 4.52 -19.61 -14.70
CA TYR A 481 5.70 -19.13 -13.98
C TYR A 481 6.93 -19.08 -14.90
N TYR A 482 7.90 -18.26 -14.47
CA TYR A 482 9.19 -18.10 -15.14
C TYR A 482 10.28 -17.83 -14.10
N LEU A 483 11.37 -18.60 -14.17
CA LEU A 483 12.58 -18.34 -13.40
C LEU A 483 13.62 -17.69 -14.32
N SER A 484 13.98 -16.45 -14.00
CA SER A 484 14.96 -15.72 -14.81
C SER A 484 16.41 -16.12 -14.48
N PRO A 485 17.37 -15.84 -15.38
CA PRO A 485 18.79 -16.17 -15.17
C PRO A 485 19.43 -15.46 -13.96
N ASP A 486 18.83 -14.36 -13.50
CA ASP A 486 19.25 -13.60 -12.30
C ASP A 486 18.60 -14.11 -11.01
N ASN A 487 17.99 -15.30 -11.03
CA ASN A 487 17.31 -15.91 -9.90
C ASN A 487 16.08 -15.12 -9.42
N THR A 488 15.38 -14.42 -10.29
CA THR A 488 14.07 -13.85 -9.97
C THR A 488 12.97 -14.77 -10.48
N LEU A 489 12.16 -15.29 -9.56
CA LEU A 489 11.00 -16.10 -9.89
C LEU A 489 9.78 -15.20 -10.08
N TYR A 490 9.11 -15.38 -11.22
CA TYR A 490 7.85 -14.73 -11.54
C TYR A 490 6.73 -15.77 -11.57
N LEU A 491 5.60 -15.45 -10.92
CA LEU A 491 4.42 -16.32 -10.86
C LEU A 491 3.19 -15.47 -11.21
N LYS A 492 2.29 -15.99 -12.04
CA LYS A 492 1.05 -15.31 -12.39
C LYS A 492 -0.14 -16.21 -12.11
N ALA A 493 -0.87 -15.92 -11.04
CA ALA A 493 -1.96 -16.74 -10.54
C ALA A 493 -3.25 -15.94 -10.32
N GLU A 494 -4.39 -16.54 -10.63
CA GLU A 494 -5.70 -15.97 -10.33
C GLU A 494 -6.18 -16.44 -8.96
N VAL A 495 -6.66 -15.51 -8.16
CA VAL A 495 -7.27 -15.75 -6.86
C VAL A 495 -8.69 -15.21 -6.90
N ARG A 496 -9.68 -16.03 -6.63
CA ARG A 496 -11.08 -15.60 -6.53
C ARG A 496 -11.30 -14.82 -5.25
N SER A 497 -12.15 -13.81 -5.32
CA SER A 497 -12.41 -12.94 -4.16
C SER A 497 -13.24 -13.62 -3.08
N ASP A 498 -14.03 -14.64 -3.44
CA ASP A 498 -14.81 -15.47 -2.52
C ASP A 498 -14.01 -16.65 -1.93
N ASP A 499 -12.80 -16.92 -2.42
CA ASP A 499 -11.91 -17.93 -1.88
C ASP A 499 -11.34 -17.46 -0.54
N ARG A 500 -11.53 -18.26 0.48
CA ARG A 500 -10.95 -17.96 1.80
C ARG A 500 -9.46 -18.16 1.84
N GLN A 501 -8.93 -19.06 1.00
CA GLN A 501 -7.49 -19.29 0.89
C GLN A 501 -7.13 -19.91 -0.46
N THR A 502 -6.18 -19.28 -1.14
CA THR A 502 -5.44 -19.83 -2.29
C THR A 502 -3.99 -19.97 -1.89
N SER A 503 -3.35 -21.10 -2.18
CA SER A 503 -1.92 -21.27 -1.98
C SER A 503 -1.21 -21.67 -3.27
N LEU A 504 0.01 -21.11 -3.46
CA LEU A 504 0.95 -21.49 -4.49
C LEU A 504 2.07 -22.27 -3.83
N LEU A 505 2.21 -23.55 -4.17
CA LEU A 505 3.32 -24.40 -3.75
C LEU A 505 4.37 -24.42 -4.86
N ILE A 506 5.56 -23.92 -4.58
CA ILE A 506 6.73 -23.95 -5.45
C ILE A 506 7.61 -25.10 -4.95
N ALA A 507 7.48 -26.26 -5.56
CA ALA A 507 8.22 -27.45 -5.15
C ALA A 507 9.65 -27.44 -5.73
N SER A 508 10.67 -27.51 -4.85
CA SER A 508 12.09 -27.44 -5.21
C SER A 508 12.80 -28.78 -5.33
N SER A 509 12.23 -29.83 -4.77
CA SER A 509 12.66 -31.22 -5.01
C SER A 509 11.48 -32.00 -5.51
N ALA A 510 11.74 -33.11 -6.17
CA ALA A 510 10.71 -34.08 -6.46
C ALA A 510 10.21 -34.71 -5.14
N THR A 511 9.48 -33.93 -4.33
CA THR A 511 8.39 -34.48 -3.57
C THR A 511 7.30 -34.73 -4.60
N GLY A 512 7.72 -35.47 -5.65
CA GLY A 512 6.81 -36.02 -6.61
C GLY A 512 5.89 -36.96 -5.86
N ILE A 513 4.83 -36.38 -5.35
CA ILE A 513 3.57 -37.04 -5.49
C ILE A 513 3.09 -36.54 -6.88
N GLU A 514 3.78 -36.92 -7.94
CA GLU A 514 3.04 -37.33 -9.12
C GLU A 514 1.93 -38.21 -8.58
N ASP A 515 0.70 -38.04 -9.05
CA ASP A 515 -0.28 -39.11 -8.90
C ASP A 515 0.46 -40.41 -9.22
N ILE A 516 0.94 -41.09 -8.17
CA ILE A 516 1.46 -42.43 -8.33
C ILE A 516 0.17 -43.24 -8.50
N SER A 517 -0.42 -43.06 -9.70
CA SER A 517 -1.27 -44.07 -10.27
C SER A 517 -0.34 -45.26 -10.41
N SER A 518 -0.46 -46.14 -9.42
CA SER A 518 0.25 -47.42 -9.43
C SER A 518 0.13 -48.02 -10.81
N ASN A 519 1.25 -48.16 -11.51
CA ASN A 519 1.30 -48.98 -12.71
C ASN A 519 1.12 -50.47 -12.39
N ASN A 520 0.60 -50.82 -11.23
CA ASN A 520 0.32 -52.19 -10.86
C ASN A 520 -1.09 -52.32 -10.27
N SER A 521 -2.05 -52.62 -11.15
CA SER A 521 -3.44 -52.85 -10.85
C SER A 521 -3.72 -54.04 -9.88
N ALA A 522 -2.70 -54.63 -9.30
CA ALA A 522 -2.79 -55.81 -8.48
C ALA A 522 -2.82 -55.50 -6.95
N LEU A 523 -2.19 -54.37 -6.51
CA LEU A 523 -2.26 -53.92 -5.12
C LEU A 523 -3.37 -52.91 -4.94
N THR A 524 -4.04 -52.94 -3.80
CA THR A 524 -4.96 -51.85 -3.40
C THR A 524 -4.57 -51.33 -2.01
N LEU A 525 -4.74 -50.02 -1.81
CA LEU A 525 -4.54 -49.37 -0.53
C LEU A 525 -5.51 -48.18 -0.45
N GLU A 526 -6.29 -48.13 0.60
CA GLU A 526 -7.25 -47.06 0.88
C GLU A 526 -7.14 -46.66 2.36
N TYR A 527 -7.38 -45.40 2.67
CA TYR A 527 -7.45 -44.91 4.04
C TYR A 527 -8.82 -44.28 4.31
N SER A 528 -9.47 -44.67 5.39
CA SER A 528 -10.73 -44.12 5.86
C SER A 528 -10.49 -43.14 7.01
N PRO A 529 -10.69 -41.83 6.82
CA PRO A 529 -10.55 -40.84 7.91
C PRO A 529 -11.59 -41.07 9.03
N ALA A 530 -12.75 -41.64 8.71
CA ALA A 530 -13.84 -41.87 9.66
C ALA A 530 -13.53 -42.98 10.67
N THR A 531 -12.74 -43.97 10.25
CA THR A 531 -12.38 -45.12 11.10
C THR A 531 -10.89 -45.14 11.47
N SER A 532 -10.10 -44.27 10.90
CA SER A 532 -8.64 -44.24 11.02
C SER A 532 -7.96 -45.57 10.62
N LEU A 533 -8.54 -46.33 9.70
CA LEU A 533 -8.06 -47.62 9.26
C LEU A 533 -7.57 -47.59 7.82
N PHE A 534 -6.52 -48.36 7.54
CA PHE A 534 -6.12 -48.69 6.17
C PHE A 534 -6.78 -49.98 5.74
N SER A 535 -7.39 -49.98 4.55
CA SER A 535 -7.86 -51.17 3.85
C SER A 535 -6.91 -51.48 2.70
N TYR A 536 -6.48 -52.72 2.58
CA TYR A 536 -5.56 -53.15 1.54
C TYR A 536 -5.93 -54.52 0.98
N ALA A 537 -5.49 -54.80 -0.24
CA ALA A 537 -5.49 -56.16 -0.81
C ALA A 537 -4.15 -56.43 -1.54
N ILE A 538 -3.60 -57.61 -1.30
CA ILE A 538 -2.41 -58.12 -1.94
C ILE A 538 -2.79 -59.48 -2.60
N PRO A 539 -2.42 -59.71 -3.90
CA PRO A 539 -2.73 -60.97 -4.58
C PRO A 539 -2.22 -62.19 -3.81
N GLY A 540 -3.02 -63.24 -3.71
CA GLY A 540 -2.73 -64.45 -2.93
C GLY A 540 -1.49 -65.25 -3.32
N SER A 541 -0.92 -64.89 -4.47
CA SER A 541 0.34 -65.50 -4.94
C SER A 541 1.60 -64.68 -4.62
N TRP A 542 1.43 -63.52 -3.93
CA TRP A 542 2.52 -62.60 -3.60
C TRP A 542 2.98 -62.82 -2.15
N SER A 543 4.19 -62.33 -1.84
CA SER A 543 4.79 -62.45 -0.49
C SER A 543 5.34 -61.08 0.00
N ASP A 544 5.83 -61.09 1.25
CA ASP A 544 6.54 -59.99 1.90
C ASP A 544 5.75 -58.65 1.88
N GLY A 545 4.43 -58.75 2.09
CA GLY A 545 3.55 -57.56 2.17
C GLY A 545 3.94 -56.64 3.33
N THR A 546 4.21 -55.38 3.04
CA THR A 546 4.49 -54.34 4.07
C THR A 546 3.72 -53.08 3.77
N LEU A 547 3.37 -52.33 4.86
CA LEU A 547 2.84 -50.98 4.79
C LEU A 547 3.69 -50.04 5.63
N SER A 548 4.21 -48.99 5.03
CA SER A 548 5.01 -47.97 5.70
C SER A 548 4.31 -46.63 5.60
N ILE A 549 4.35 -45.83 6.69
CA ILE A 549 3.77 -44.49 6.73
C ILE A 549 4.90 -43.51 6.97
N TYR A 550 4.99 -42.48 6.14
CA TYR A 550 6.01 -41.46 6.20
C TYR A 550 5.36 -40.09 6.41
N ASN A 551 5.97 -39.24 7.24
CA ASN A 551 5.59 -37.83 7.33
C ASN A 551 6.11 -37.05 6.08
N VAL A 552 5.72 -35.79 5.96
CA VAL A 552 6.13 -34.92 4.85
C VAL A 552 7.64 -34.68 4.76
N SER A 553 8.40 -34.93 5.82
CA SER A 553 9.88 -34.86 5.79
C SER A 553 10.55 -36.17 5.35
N GLY A 554 9.76 -37.18 4.94
CA GLY A 554 10.25 -38.50 4.54
C GLY A 554 10.64 -39.41 5.71
N THR A 555 10.37 -39.01 6.94
CA THR A 555 10.63 -39.85 8.11
C THR A 555 9.54 -40.92 8.26
N GLN A 556 9.94 -42.18 8.34
CA GLN A 556 9.01 -43.28 8.59
C GLN A 556 8.45 -43.19 10.02
N THR A 557 7.14 -43.04 10.10
CA THR A 557 6.39 -42.87 11.36
C THR A 557 5.69 -44.14 11.83
N ALA A 558 5.38 -45.04 10.89
CA ALA A 558 4.85 -46.36 11.21
C ALA A 558 5.27 -47.37 10.13
N HIS A 559 5.38 -48.66 10.53
CA HIS A 559 5.72 -49.73 9.63
C HIS A 559 5.05 -51.04 10.08
N PHE A 560 4.37 -51.67 9.15
CA PHE A 560 3.65 -52.92 9.35
C PHE A 560 4.24 -53.96 8.39
N THR A 561 4.53 -55.15 8.88
CA THR A 561 5.11 -56.27 8.12
C THR A 561 4.18 -57.49 8.21
N GLY A 562 4.34 -58.45 7.29
CA GLY A 562 3.60 -59.68 7.29
C GLY A 562 2.12 -59.49 6.95
N LEU A 563 1.83 -58.51 6.06
CA LEU A 563 0.47 -58.29 5.55
C LEU A 563 -0.04 -59.51 4.83
N THR A 564 -1.30 -59.87 5.08
CA THR A 564 -1.95 -61.03 4.42
C THR A 564 -2.10 -60.83 2.95
N ALA A 565 -1.66 -61.80 2.18
CA ALA A 565 -1.73 -61.86 0.71
C ALA A 565 -2.62 -63.04 0.27
N ASP A 566 -3.91 -62.81 0.14
CA ASP A 566 -4.90 -63.82 -0.30
C ASP A 566 -5.89 -63.29 -1.34
N GLY A 567 -5.65 -62.06 -1.81
CA GLY A 567 -6.48 -61.41 -2.81
C GLY A 567 -7.76 -60.79 -2.27
N THR A 568 -7.99 -60.85 -0.95
CA THR A 568 -9.17 -60.24 -0.29
C THR A 568 -8.78 -58.94 0.41
N ILE A 569 -9.79 -58.12 0.76
CA ILE A 569 -9.57 -56.87 1.48
C ILE A 569 -9.32 -57.13 2.95
N HIS A 570 -8.20 -56.68 3.47
CA HIS A 570 -7.80 -56.69 4.86
C HIS A 570 -7.68 -55.28 5.43
N GLN A 571 -7.72 -55.17 6.75
CA GLN A 571 -7.50 -53.90 7.45
C GLN A 571 -6.30 -53.97 8.36
N VAL A 572 -5.50 -52.89 8.40
CA VAL A 572 -4.40 -52.73 9.37
C VAL A 572 -4.91 -51.99 10.59
N PRO A 573 -4.43 -52.37 11.79
CA PRO A 573 -4.80 -51.64 13.00
C PRO A 573 -4.51 -50.14 12.90
N SER A 574 -5.34 -49.41 13.65
CA SER A 574 -5.38 -47.96 13.73
C SER A 574 -4.02 -47.24 13.62
N THR A 575 -4.04 -46.09 12.95
CA THR A 575 -3.01 -45.08 13.02
C THR A 575 -3.01 -44.32 14.36
N ASP A 576 -3.59 -44.85 15.43
CA ASP A 576 -3.62 -44.26 16.76
C ASP A 576 -2.21 -43.99 17.23
N GLY A 577 -1.88 -42.69 17.36
CA GLY A 577 -0.52 -42.20 17.70
C GLY A 577 0.11 -41.32 16.65
N LEU A 578 -0.42 -41.22 15.44
CA LEU A 578 0.02 -40.23 14.47
C LEU A 578 -0.58 -38.87 14.82
N SER A 579 0.25 -37.83 14.86
CA SER A 579 -0.19 -36.45 15.06
C SER A 579 -1.00 -35.95 13.85
N LYS A 580 -1.82 -34.91 14.04
CA LYS A 580 -2.47 -34.23 12.94
C LYS A 580 -1.47 -33.80 11.87
N GLY A 581 -1.76 -34.10 10.62
CA GLY A 581 -0.83 -33.78 9.53
C GLY A 581 -1.07 -34.58 8.24
N ILE A 582 -0.20 -34.34 7.29
CA ILE A 582 -0.18 -35.05 6.01
C ILE A 582 0.89 -36.15 6.08
N TYR A 583 0.55 -37.32 5.57
CA TYR A 583 1.42 -38.48 5.53
C TYR A 583 1.30 -39.17 4.17
N ILE A 584 2.32 -39.98 3.83
CA ILE A 584 2.33 -40.88 2.68
C ILE A 584 2.31 -42.32 3.22
N ALA A 585 1.34 -43.09 2.81
CA ALA A 585 1.29 -44.50 3.09
C ALA A 585 1.74 -45.29 1.84
N ASN A 586 2.77 -46.12 1.98
CA ASN A 586 3.32 -46.98 0.94
C ASN A 586 3.04 -48.44 1.31
N ILE A 587 2.32 -49.16 0.42
CA ILE A 587 2.18 -50.62 0.49
C ILE A 587 3.11 -51.24 -0.55
N SER A 588 3.81 -52.28 -0.18
CA SER A 588 4.62 -53.05 -1.11
C SER A 588 4.54 -54.55 -0.87
N ALA A 589 4.71 -55.32 -1.92
CA ALA A 589 4.77 -56.78 -1.86
C ALA A 589 5.61 -57.31 -3.03
N THR A 590 6.09 -58.55 -2.91
CA THR A 590 6.91 -59.25 -3.92
C THR A 590 6.02 -60.18 -4.77
N ASP A 591 6.03 -60.04 -6.09
CA ASP A 591 5.26 -60.89 -7.01
C ASP A 591 5.89 -62.27 -7.15
N THR A 592 5.20 -63.15 -7.86
CA THR A 592 5.66 -64.54 -8.13
C THR A 592 6.96 -64.65 -8.97
N LYS A 593 7.42 -63.53 -9.54
CA LYS A 593 8.66 -63.47 -10.32
C LYS A 593 9.80 -62.86 -9.52
N GLY A 594 9.57 -62.51 -8.25
CA GLY A 594 10.51 -61.84 -7.38
C GLY A 594 10.66 -60.34 -7.60
N ALA A 595 9.77 -59.74 -8.40
CA ALA A 595 9.76 -58.29 -8.57
C ALA A 595 8.92 -57.64 -7.46
N ARG A 596 9.44 -56.54 -6.88
CA ARG A 596 8.75 -55.76 -5.87
C ARG A 596 7.75 -54.79 -6.55
N ALA A 597 6.50 -54.87 -6.13
CA ALA A 597 5.45 -53.92 -6.51
C ALA A 597 5.14 -53.00 -5.33
N GLU A 598 4.84 -51.77 -5.65
CA GLU A 598 4.56 -50.73 -4.63
C GLU A 598 3.35 -49.88 -5.05
N MET A 599 2.60 -49.42 -4.05
CA MET A 599 1.52 -48.43 -4.21
C MET A 599 1.58 -47.42 -3.06
N ASN A 600 1.42 -46.15 -3.41
CA ASN A 600 1.43 -45.07 -2.43
C ASN A 600 0.10 -44.33 -2.44
N ILE A 601 -0.33 -43.88 -1.28
CA ILE A 601 -1.45 -42.95 -1.13
C ILE A 601 -1.09 -41.83 -0.18
N LYS A 602 -1.64 -40.64 -0.43
CA LYS A 602 -1.59 -39.51 0.48
C LYS A 602 -2.73 -39.62 1.50
N ILE A 603 -2.43 -39.45 2.77
CA ILE A 603 -3.43 -39.43 3.83
C ILE A 603 -3.35 -38.14 4.64
N VAL A 604 -4.50 -37.68 5.13
CA VAL A 604 -4.61 -36.52 6.01
C VAL A 604 -5.20 -36.97 7.34
N ILE A 605 -4.44 -36.83 8.41
CA ILE A 605 -4.89 -37.05 9.80
C ILE A 605 -5.39 -35.72 10.35
N GLN A 606 -6.68 -35.64 10.71
CA GLN A 606 -7.37 -34.43 11.16
C GLN A 606 -7.34 -34.24 12.68
#